data_d6081d5afbc7c99f3c0ae09991b1d555
#
_entry.id   d6081d5afbc7c99f3c0ae09991b1d555
#
_cell.length_a   1.000
_cell.length_b   1.000
_cell.length_c   1.000
_cell.angle_alpha   90.00
_cell.angle_beta   90.00
_cell.angle_gamma   90.00
#
_symmetry.space_group_name_H-M   'P 1'
#
loop_
_entity.id
_entity.type
_entity.pdbx_description
1 polymer ?
#
loop_
_entity_poly.entity_id
_entity_poly.type
_entity_poly.pdbx_seq_one_letter_code
_entity_poly.pdbx_strand_id
1 'polypeptide(L)'
;MPFVEEYVDAVVVGAGHAGCEAALACARLGLVTVIFTVSVDSIALMPCNPNIGGSSKGHLVRELDALGGEMGKVIDRTFIQSKMLNVSKGPAVHSLRAQADKAEYSRAMRMVLENTKGLQIVQAEVTEILAEEGQVTGVRLYSGAVYHAKTVILCTGTYLKARCIYGDVSNFTGPNGLQAANHLTDSLKKLGIEMYRFKTGTPARIDGRTVDFEKMEEQKGDQKIIPFSFTTDPKTVQIDQVSCWLTYTNEKTHEIIHENLDRSPLYSGAIEGTGPRYCPSIEDKVVRFADKNRHQVFIEPEGRYTNEMYVGGMSSSLPEDVQHAMYHSVPGLEHAKIVRNAYAIEYDCINPQQLYPTLEFKKIRGLFSGGQFNGSSGYEEAACQGLVAGINASMEVLGKKQIIIDRSQGYIGVLIDDLVTKENHEPYRMMTSRAEYRLLLRQDNADQRLTPLGYEVGLISGERYQALLRKIEQIRQEKERLEKTMVGANSSVQAFLKNHNSTELRTAVSLAEILRRPEMTYAYLKEIDKDCPDLPEDVAEQAEIDIKYDGYIRRQLKQVEQFRKLEQKRIPEDLDYEKIPSLRLEAVQKLKLCKPISIGQASRISGVSPADLSVLLVYLEQRKRQERKP
;
A
#
# COMPACT_ATOMS: atom_id res chain seq x y z
N MET A 1 -11.35 40.25 17.66
CA MET A 1 -11.96 40.00 16.34
C MET A 1 -12.48 38.59 16.38
N PRO A 2 -13.62 38.26 15.80
CA PRO A 2 -14.08 36.90 15.69
C PRO A 2 -13.07 36.13 14.83
N PHE A 3 -12.72 34.91 15.24
CA PHE A 3 -11.93 33.98 14.42
C PHE A 3 -12.75 33.58 13.20
N VAL A 4 -12.07 33.06 12.14
CA VAL A 4 -12.73 32.48 11.02
C VAL A 4 -13.49 31.22 11.48
N GLU A 5 -14.78 31.15 11.13
CA GLU A 5 -15.60 29.94 11.31
C GLU A 5 -16.15 29.53 9.96
N GLU A 6 -15.91 28.26 9.59
CA GLU A 6 -16.41 27.67 8.34
C GLU A 6 -17.11 26.35 8.60
N TYR A 7 -18.06 26.01 7.73
CA TYR A 7 -18.86 24.79 7.80
C TYR A 7 -18.64 23.96 6.52
N VAL A 8 -18.18 22.75 6.69
CA VAL A 8 -17.90 21.81 5.60
C VAL A 8 -18.45 20.42 5.92
N ASP A 9 -18.50 19.52 4.96
CA ASP A 9 -18.92 18.14 5.24
C ASP A 9 -17.77 17.31 5.78
N ALA A 10 -16.57 17.44 5.19
CA ALA A 10 -15.40 16.65 5.55
C ALA A 10 -14.13 17.50 5.68
N VAL A 11 -13.33 17.20 6.69
CA VAL A 11 -11.98 17.73 6.87
C VAL A 11 -10.96 16.61 6.76
N VAL A 12 -9.90 16.83 5.98
CA VAL A 12 -8.74 15.92 5.88
C VAL A 12 -7.51 16.61 6.43
N VAL A 13 -6.83 15.99 7.38
CA VAL A 13 -5.64 16.56 8.05
C VAL A 13 -4.37 15.88 7.54
N GLY A 14 -3.61 16.60 6.73
CA GLY A 14 -2.40 16.12 6.04
C GLY A 14 -2.63 15.81 4.58
N ALA A 15 -1.77 16.33 3.69
CA ALA A 15 -1.83 16.17 2.24
C ALA A 15 -0.72 15.26 1.69
N GLY A 16 -0.33 14.22 2.44
CA GLY A 16 0.46 13.10 1.93
C GLY A 16 -0.40 12.16 1.07
N HIS A 17 0.16 11.01 0.67
CA HIS A 17 -0.55 10.06 -0.21
C HIS A 17 -1.92 9.63 0.35
N ALA A 18 -2.03 9.39 1.65
CA ALA A 18 -3.32 9.05 2.28
C ALA A 18 -4.31 10.21 2.22
N GLY A 19 -3.89 11.42 2.57
CA GLY A 19 -4.77 12.59 2.58
C GLY A 19 -5.25 12.97 1.18
N CYS A 20 -4.40 12.89 0.17
CA CYS A 20 -4.78 13.14 -1.22
C CYS A 20 -5.92 12.20 -1.67
N GLU A 21 -5.76 10.89 -1.45
CA GLU A 21 -6.79 9.90 -1.83
C GLU A 21 -8.07 10.06 -1.02
N ALA A 22 -7.96 10.35 0.30
CA ALA A 22 -9.13 10.60 1.14
C ALA A 22 -9.91 11.84 0.70
N ALA A 23 -9.23 12.94 0.44
CA ALA A 23 -9.85 14.20 0.02
C ALA A 23 -10.52 14.08 -1.36
N LEU A 24 -9.84 13.40 -2.31
CA LEU A 24 -10.39 13.13 -3.64
C LEU A 24 -11.64 12.23 -3.55
N ALA A 25 -11.62 11.21 -2.69
CA ALA A 25 -12.79 10.35 -2.48
C ALA A 25 -13.97 11.16 -1.93
N CYS A 26 -13.77 11.94 -0.88
CA CYS A 26 -14.83 12.77 -0.29
C CYS A 26 -15.41 13.76 -1.30
N ALA A 27 -14.59 14.52 -2.00
CA ALA A 27 -15.05 15.52 -2.96
C ALA A 27 -15.74 14.89 -4.18
N ARG A 28 -15.22 13.79 -4.72
CA ARG A 28 -15.82 13.06 -5.84
C ARG A 28 -17.14 12.39 -5.49
N LEU A 29 -17.37 12.08 -4.22
CA LEU A 29 -18.65 11.58 -3.70
C LEU A 29 -19.63 12.71 -3.35
N GLY A 30 -19.26 13.97 -3.61
CA GLY A 30 -20.13 15.14 -3.52
C GLY A 30 -20.07 15.89 -2.21
N LEU A 31 -19.11 15.61 -1.33
CA LEU A 31 -18.93 16.33 -0.07
C LEU A 31 -18.15 17.63 -0.29
N VAL A 32 -18.55 18.70 0.40
CA VAL A 32 -17.74 19.90 0.57
C VAL A 32 -16.57 19.55 1.49
N THR A 33 -15.37 19.52 0.91
CA THR A 33 -14.18 18.95 1.56
C THR A 33 -13.06 19.98 1.67
N VAL A 34 -12.42 20.06 2.83
CA VAL A 34 -11.19 20.84 3.03
C VAL A 34 -10.05 19.92 3.43
N ILE A 35 -8.91 20.06 2.74
CA ILE A 35 -7.66 19.37 3.11
C ILE A 35 -6.66 20.38 3.67
N PHE A 36 -6.14 20.11 4.87
CA PHE A 36 -5.12 20.89 5.53
C PHE A 36 -3.75 20.28 5.34
N THR A 37 -2.75 21.12 5.08
CA THR A 37 -1.35 20.73 5.01
C THR A 37 -0.47 21.79 5.66
N VAL A 38 0.66 21.38 6.25
CA VAL A 38 1.66 22.34 6.78
C VAL A 38 2.43 23.06 5.66
N SER A 39 2.43 22.50 4.45
CA SER A 39 3.00 23.12 3.24
C SER A 39 2.30 22.60 1.99
N VAL A 40 1.81 23.49 1.15
CA VAL A 40 1.22 23.14 -0.15
C VAL A 40 2.26 22.59 -1.14
N ASP A 41 3.52 22.92 -0.94
CA ASP A 41 4.64 22.44 -1.77
C ASP A 41 5.07 21.01 -1.41
N SER A 42 4.51 20.46 -0.32
CA SER A 42 4.75 19.08 0.11
C SER A 42 3.59 18.11 -0.17
N ILE A 43 2.61 18.52 -0.97
CA ILE A 43 1.49 17.66 -1.37
C ILE A 43 2.02 16.43 -2.09
N ALA A 44 1.62 15.24 -1.63
CA ALA A 44 2.07 13.94 -2.15
C ALA A 44 3.59 13.81 -2.28
N LEU A 45 4.35 14.49 -1.41
CA LEU A 45 5.81 14.40 -1.37
C LEU A 45 6.27 12.96 -1.16
N MET A 46 7.33 12.58 -1.85
CA MET A 46 8.00 11.29 -1.71
C MET A 46 9.33 11.46 -0.94
N PRO A 47 9.31 11.64 0.39
CA PRO A 47 10.50 12.03 1.14
C PRO A 47 11.52 10.90 1.32
N CYS A 48 11.12 9.65 1.16
CA CYS A 48 12.00 8.49 1.21
C CYS A 48 12.48 8.12 -0.21
N ASN A 49 12.00 7.02 -0.77
CA ASN A 49 12.43 6.54 -2.09
C ASN A 49 11.61 7.16 -3.23
N PRO A 50 12.16 7.21 -4.46
CA PRO A 50 11.46 7.75 -5.63
C PRO A 50 10.59 6.71 -6.36
N ASN A 51 10.06 5.71 -5.66
CA ASN A 51 9.37 4.59 -6.30
C ASN A 51 7.92 4.47 -5.87
N ILE A 52 7.05 4.12 -6.82
CA ILE A 52 5.69 3.62 -6.60
C ILE A 52 5.63 2.17 -7.05
N GLY A 53 4.99 1.31 -6.24
CA GLY A 53 4.89 -0.12 -6.51
C GLY A 53 6.08 -0.92 -5.97
N GLY A 54 6.30 -2.09 -6.56
CA GLY A 54 7.20 -3.12 -6.04
C GLY A 54 6.46 -4.32 -5.47
N SER A 55 7.17 -5.29 -4.93
CA SER A 55 6.57 -6.54 -4.41
C SER A 55 5.44 -6.26 -3.43
N SER A 56 4.24 -6.78 -3.69
CA SER A 56 2.96 -6.52 -3.03
C SER A 56 2.41 -5.09 -3.17
N LYS A 57 3.24 -4.11 -3.35
CA LYS A 57 2.85 -2.70 -3.46
C LYS A 57 2.23 -2.38 -4.82
N GLY A 58 2.73 -3.00 -5.90
CA GLY A 58 2.09 -2.93 -7.21
C GLY A 58 0.64 -3.43 -7.18
N HIS A 59 0.36 -4.46 -6.37
CA HIS A 59 -1.00 -4.95 -6.12
C HIS A 59 -1.87 -3.87 -5.47
N LEU A 60 -1.36 -3.20 -4.43
CA LEU A 60 -2.08 -2.12 -3.74
C LEU A 60 -2.43 -0.97 -4.69
N VAL A 61 -1.50 -0.53 -5.54
CA VAL A 61 -1.76 0.56 -6.50
C VAL A 61 -2.81 0.17 -7.54
N ARG A 62 -2.73 -1.07 -8.06
CA ARG A 62 -3.74 -1.58 -9.00
C ARG A 62 -5.12 -1.72 -8.36
N GLU A 63 -5.19 -2.16 -7.11
CA GLU A 63 -6.44 -2.24 -6.34
C GLU A 63 -6.99 -0.85 -6.00
N LEU A 64 -6.12 0.10 -5.66
CA LEU A 64 -6.47 1.49 -5.44
C LEU A 64 -7.11 2.11 -6.70
N ASP A 65 -6.48 1.93 -7.86
CA ASP A 65 -7.00 2.40 -9.15
C ASP A 65 -8.34 1.73 -9.48
N ALA A 66 -8.46 0.42 -9.25
CA ALA A 66 -9.70 -0.33 -9.48
C ALA A 66 -10.88 0.21 -8.67
N LEU A 67 -10.64 0.77 -7.48
CA LEU A 67 -11.64 1.42 -6.63
C LEU A 67 -11.91 2.89 -7.03
N GLY A 68 -11.12 3.48 -7.90
CA GLY A 68 -11.26 4.87 -8.33
C GLY A 68 -10.24 5.85 -7.74
N GLY A 69 -9.18 5.35 -7.11
CA GLY A 69 -8.05 6.16 -6.62
C GLY A 69 -7.24 6.82 -7.74
N GLU A 70 -6.32 7.68 -7.38
CA GLU A 70 -5.60 8.55 -8.31
C GLU A 70 -4.11 8.20 -8.48
N MET A 71 -3.45 7.60 -7.47
CA MET A 71 -2.01 7.31 -7.48
C MET A 71 -1.56 6.59 -8.77
N GLY A 72 -2.33 5.58 -9.23
CA GLY A 72 -2.03 4.83 -10.44
C GLY A 72 -2.00 5.70 -11.70
N LYS A 73 -2.95 6.63 -11.84
CA LYS A 73 -3.04 7.55 -12.97
C LYS A 73 -1.94 8.62 -12.93
N VAL A 74 -1.58 9.09 -11.73
CA VAL A 74 -0.53 10.11 -11.57
C VAL A 74 0.84 9.50 -11.85
N ILE A 75 1.14 8.29 -11.36
CA ILE A 75 2.42 7.65 -11.64
C ILE A 75 2.56 7.32 -13.12
N ASP A 76 1.51 6.88 -13.82
CA ASP A 76 1.53 6.60 -15.25
C ASP A 76 1.90 7.83 -16.11
N ARG A 77 1.69 9.03 -15.60
CA ARG A 77 2.05 10.30 -16.27
C ARG A 77 3.43 10.84 -15.89
N THR A 78 4.00 10.35 -14.77
CA THR A 78 5.18 10.98 -14.15
C THR A 78 6.32 10.00 -13.87
N PHE A 79 6.19 8.74 -14.26
CA PHE A 79 7.28 7.79 -14.12
C PHE A 79 8.43 8.09 -15.11
N ILE A 80 9.63 7.72 -14.71
CA ILE A 80 10.84 7.84 -15.51
C ILE A 80 11.47 6.48 -15.84
N GLN A 81 11.05 5.43 -15.12
CA GLN A 81 11.38 4.04 -15.43
C GLN A 81 10.24 3.13 -14.93
N SER A 82 9.94 2.06 -15.69
CA SER A 82 8.96 1.03 -15.31
C SER A 82 9.58 -0.36 -15.40
N LYS A 83 9.23 -1.23 -14.45
CA LYS A 83 9.71 -2.61 -14.38
C LYS A 83 8.69 -3.56 -13.77
N MET A 84 8.53 -4.74 -14.35
CA MET A 84 7.79 -5.84 -13.75
C MET A 84 8.74 -6.69 -12.89
N LEU A 85 8.46 -6.79 -11.61
CA LEU A 85 9.23 -7.61 -10.67
C LEU A 85 8.64 -9.03 -10.56
N ASN A 86 9.50 -9.98 -10.16
CA ASN A 86 9.13 -11.38 -9.90
C ASN A 86 8.54 -12.15 -11.10
N VAL A 87 8.86 -11.77 -12.33
CA VAL A 87 8.36 -12.43 -13.55
C VAL A 87 8.64 -13.94 -13.54
N SER A 88 9.81 -14.37 -13.07
CA SER A 88 10.19 -15.79 -12.98
C SER A 88 9.43 -16.59 -11.92
N LYS A 89 8.67 -15.92 -11.01
CA LYS A 89 7.98 -16.57 -9.89
C LYS A 89 6.48 -16.81 -10.15
N GLY A 90 5.99 -16.45 -11.33
CA GLY A 90 4.62 -16.62 -11.76
C GLY A 90 3.66 -15.49 -11.36
N PRO A 91 2.43 -15.48 -11.94
CA PRO A 91 1.51 -14.33 -11.94
C PRO A 91 1.01 -13.95 -10.54
N ALA A 92 0.99 -14.87 -9.59
CA ALA A 92 0.54 -14.60 -8.21
C ALA A 92 1.39 -13.55 -7.48
N VAL A 93 2.60 -13.25 -7.95
CA VAL A 93 3.54 -12.32 -7.32
C VAL A 93 4.18 -11.33 -8.29
N HIS A 94 3.78 -11.33 -9.56
CA HIS A 94 4.15 -10.27 -10.50
C HIS A 94 3.79 -8.92 -9.89
N SER A 95 4.70 -7.98 -9.91
CA SER A 95 4.50 -6.69 -9.24
C SER A 95 5.11 -5.57 -10.04
N LEU A 96 4.29 -4.62 -10.45
CA LEU A 96 4.73 -3.39 -11.11
C LEU A 96 5.53 -2.53 -10.14
N ARG A 97 6.60 -1.93 -10.63
CA ARG A 97 7.37 -0.87 -9.98
C ARG A 97 7.66 0.22 -10.98
N ALA A 98 7.39 1.45 -10.61
CA ALA A 98 7.77 2.63 -11.38
C ALA A 98 8.67 3.54 -10.55
N GLN A 99 9.75 4.02 -11.17
CA GLN A 99 10.54 5.13 -10.67
C GLN A 99 9.82 6.42 -11.05
N ALA A 100 9.51 7.26 -10.08
CA ALA A 100 8.86 8.54 -10.30
C ALA A 100 9.87 9.66 -10.52
N ASP A 101 9.52 10.64 -11.38
CA ASP A 101 9.99 11.99 -11.18
C ASP A 101 9.23 12.57 -9.98
N LYS A 102 9.91 12.72 -8.83
CA LYS A 102 9.26 13.10 -7.56
C LYS A 102 8.62 14.48 -7.62
N ALA A 103 9.28 15.42 -8.28
CA ALA A 103 8.76 16.79 -8.41
C ALA A 103 7.52 16.83 -9.29
N GLU A 104 7.57 16.13 -10.44
CA GLU A 104 6.44 16.04 -11.36
C GLU A 104 5.26 15.26 -10.75
N TYR A 105 5.52 14.20 -9.97
CA TYR A 105 4.48 13.45 -9.27
C TYR A 105 3.73 14.34 -8.26
N SER A 106 4.47 15.07 -7.42
CA SER A 106 3.88 16.00 -6.44
C SER A 106 3.07 17.10 -7.15
N ARG A 107 3.65 17.71 -8.19
CA ARG A 107 2.99 18.73 -9.01
C ARG A 107 1.71 18.22 -9.67
N ALA A 108 1.77 17.04 -10.27
CA ALA A 108 0.62 16.44 -10.94
C ALA A 108 -0.51 16.10 -9.94
N MET A 109 -0.19 15.55 -8.78
CA MET A 109 -1.19 15.27 -7.73
C MET A 109 -1.81 16.56 -7.20
N ARG A 110 -1.00 17.60 -6.95
CA ARG A 110 -1.50 18.92 -6.55
C ARG A 110 -2.49 19.48 -7.57
N MET A 111 -2.17 19.42 -8.86
CA MET A 111 -3.07 19.87 -9.93
C MET A 111 -4.40 19.09 -9.93
N VAL A 112 -4.37 17.79 -9.64
CA VAL A 112 -5.60 16.99 -9.53
C VAL A 112 -6.47 17.48 -8.38
N LEU A 113 -5.88 17.74 -7.20
CA LEU A 113 -6.60 18.27 -6.04
C LEU A 113 -7.20 19.65 -6.33
N GLU A 114 -6.40 20.58 -6.87
CA GLU A 114 -6.81 21.96 -7.18
C GLU A 114 -7.95 22.03 -8.21
N ASN A 115 -8.00 21.06 -9.14
CA ASN A 115 -9.04 21.01 -10.17
C ASN A 115 -10.25 20.11 -9.77
N THR A 116 -10.27 19.56 -8.57
CA THR A 116 -11.39 18.73 -8.10
C THR A 116 -12.49 19.62 -7.51
N LYS A 117 -13.68 19.59 -8.10
CA LYS A 117 -14.82 20.35 -7.62
C LYS A 117 -15.19 19.95 -6.18
N GLY A 118 -15.48 20.96 -5.34
CA GLY A 118 -15.87 20.74 -3.94
C GLY A 118 -14.69 20.45 -3.00
N LEU A 119 -13.45 20.55 -3.48
CA LEU A 119 -12.24 20.38 -2.68
C LEU A 119 -11.49 21.71 -2.54
N GLN A 120 -11.20 22.09 -1.30
CA GLN A 120 -10.37 23.25 -0.96
C GLN A 120 -9.07 22.78 -0.30
N ILE A 121 -7.95 23.38 -0.68
CA ILE A 121 -6.65 23.16 -0.06
C ILE A 121 -6.32 24.36 0.82
N VAL A 122 -5.96 24.12 2.09
CA VAL A 122 -5.57 25.18 3.03
C VAL A 122 -4.23 24.84 3.68
N GLN A 123 -3.28 25.75 3.58
CA GLN A 123 -2.02 25.63 4.31
C GLN A 123 -2.20 26.12 5.73
N ALA A 124 -2.32 25.19 6.67
CA ALA A 124 -2.42 25.45 8.09
C ALA A 124 -2.11 24.19 8.92
N GLU A 125 -1.67 24.38 10.16
CA GLU A 125 -1.56 23.30 11.14
C GLU A 125 -2.88 23.16 11.90
N VAL A 126 -3.46 21.96 11.90
CA VAL A 126 -4.57 21.57 12.75
C VAL A 126 -4.00 21.21 14.13
N THR A 127 -4.50 21.85 15.17
CA THR A 127 -3.98 21.70 16.55
C THR A 127 -4.94 20.99 17.49
N GLU A 128 -6.23 20.94 17.13
CA GLU A 128 -7.25 20.34 17.98
C GLU A 128 -8.35 19.67 17.14
N ILE A 129 -8.79 18.50 17.61
CA ILE A 129 -10.00 17.84 17.13
C ILE A 129 -11.13 18.21 18.08
N LEU A 130 -12.18 18.80 17.54
CA LEU A 130 -13.38 19.15 18.30
C LEU A 130 -14.34 17.95 18.28
N ALA A 131 -14.78 17.53 19.46
CA ALA A 131 -15.72 16.43 19.62
C ALA A 131 -16.65 16.68 20.79
N GLU A 132 -17.93 16.35 20.63
CA GLU A 132 -18.98 16.47 21.65
C GLU A 132 -19.71 15.13 21.74
N GLU A 133 -19.98 14.66 22.95
CA GLU A 133 -20.72 13.41 23.22
C GLU A 133 -20.20 12.17 22.42
N GLY A 134 -18.89 12.10 22.20
CA GLY A 134 -18.28 10.98 21.45
C GLY A 134 -18.42 11.07 19.93
N GLN A 135 -18.82 12.22 19.39
CA GLN A 135 -18.91 12.51 17.96
C GLN A 135 -18.01 13.70 17.60
N VAL A 136 -17.29 13.61 16.47
CA VAL A 136 -16.49 14.72 15.95
C VAL A 136 -17.42 15.86 15.48
N THR A 137 -17.03 17.10 15.77
CA THR A 137 -17.77 18.32 15.37
C THR A 137 -16.92 19.26 14.51
N GLY A 138 -15.62 19.01 14.39
CA GLY A 138 -14.74 19.83 13.56
C GLY A 138 -13.29 19.82 14.02
N VAL A 139 -12.57 20.85 13.59
CA VAL A 139 -11.15 21.07 13.93
C VAL A 139 -10.87 22.53 14.25
N ARG A 140 -9.83 22.77 15.06
CA ARG A 140 -9.24 24.09 15.31
C ARG A 140 -7.85 24.16 14.74
N LEU A 141 -7.55 25.26 14.09
CA LEU A 141 -6.23 25.57 13.53
C LEU A 141 -5.35 26.29 14.55
N TYR A 142 -4.05 26.31 14.30
CA TYR A 142 -3.07 27.05 15.10
C TYR A 142 -3.38 28.54 15.18
N SER A 143 -3.96 29.14 14.15
CA SER A 143 -4.43 30.52 14.11
C SER A 143 -5.64 30.80 15.01
N GLY A 144 -6.30 29.76 15.54
CA GLY A 144 -7.55 29.85 16.28
C GLY A 144 -8.81 29.74 15.42
N ALA A 145 -8.70 29.65 14.08
CA ALA A 145 -9.82 29.42 13.19
C ALA A 145 -10.46 28.04 13.45
N VAL A 146 -11.78 27.95 13.29
CA VAL A 146 -12.56 26.73 13.52
C VAL A 146 -13.25 26.33 12.22
N TYR A 147 -13.12 25.06 11.88
CA TYR A 147 -13.83 24.42 10.78
C TYR A 147 -14.77 23.35 11.35
N HIS A 148 -16.06 23.62 11.30
CA HIS A 148 -17.09 22.66 11.69
C HIS A 148 -17.24 21.62 10.59
N ALA A 149 -17.24 20.36 10.96
CA ALA A 149 -17.31 19.25 10.01
C ALA A 149 -18.09 18.07 10.58
N LYS A 150 -18.78 17.35 9.72
CA LYS A 150 -19.50 16.11 10.08
C LYS A 150 -18.52 14.94 10.24
N THR A 151 -17.39 14.98 9.54
CA THR A 151 -16.34 13.96 9.59
C THR A 151 -14.95 14.57 9.46
N VAL A 152 -13.97 13.94 10.12
CA VAL A 152 -12.55 14.31 10.08
C VAL A 152 -11.71 13.07 9.79
N ILE A 153 -10.75 13.18 8.88
CA ILE A 153 -9.85 12.10 8.49
C ILE A 153 -8.40 12.51 8.79
N LEU A 154 -7.74 11.77 9.69
CA LEU A 154 -6.37 12.04 10.12
C LEU A 154 -5.36 11.30 9.22
N CYS A 155 -4.54 12.05 8.48
CA CYS A 155 -3.54 11.56 7.54
C CYS A 155 -2.19 12.26 7.76
N THR A 156 -1.74 12.37 9.03
CA THR A 156 -0.58 13.19 9.43
C THR A 156 0.78 12.62 9.01
N GLY A 157 0.82 11.39 8.54
CA GLY A 157 2.06 10.77 8.01
C GLY A 157 3.19 10.73 9.05
N THR A 158 4.36 11.25 8.67
CA THR A 158 5.56 11.32 9.51
C THR A 158 5.80 12.72 10.08
N TYR A 159 4.80 13.60 10.08
CA TYR A 159 4.96 15.00 10.50
C TYR A 159 4.55 15.26 11.94
N LEU A 160 3.78 14.36 12.57
CA LEU A 160 3.24 14.56 13.91
C LEU A 160 4.35 14.39 14.95
N LYS A 161 4.69 15.48 15.66
CA LYS A 161 5.84 15.60 16.59
C LYS A 161 7.13 15.00 15.97
N ALA A 162 7.36 15.32 14.70
CA ALA A 162 8.49 14.78 13.95
C ALA A 162 9.83 15.28 14.46
N ARG A 163 10.84 14.38 14.49
CA ARG A 163 12.23 14.67 14.83
C ARG A 163 13.16 13.90 13.89
N CYS A 164 13.96 14.64 13.11
CA CYS A 164 15.00 14.07 12.24
C CYS A 164 16.33 14.00 12.99
N ILE A 165 17.01 12.84 12.98
CA ILE A 165 18.18 12.57 13.82
C ILE A 165 19.28 11.92 12.98
N TYR A 166 20.52 12.41 13.10
CA TYR A 166 21.74 11.77 12.61
C TYR A 166 22.92 12.19 13.50
N GLY A 167 23.71 11.22 13.97
CA GLY A 167 24.71 11.48 15.00
C GLY A 167 24.12 12.22 16.20
N ASP A 168 24.78 13.29 16.62
CA ASP A 168 24.33 14.13 17.73
C ASP A 168 23.35 15.23 17.31
N VAL A 169 22.99 15.29 16.02
CA VAL A 169 22.11 16.33 15.48
C VAL A 169 20.65 15.87 15.57
N SER A 170 19.82 16.69 16.23
CA SER A 170 18.37 16.51 16.32
C SER A 170 17.65 17.74 15.80
N ASN A 171 16.93 17.59 14.69
CA ASN A 171 16.12 18.64 14.09
C ASN A 171 14.63 18.35 14.34
N PHE A 172 13.92 19.24 15.02
CA PHE A 172 12.49 19.12 15.28
C PHE A 172 11.67 19.55 14.05
N THR A 173 11.90 18.87 12.95
CA THR A 173 11.28 19.11 11.66
C THR A 173 10.68 17.84 11.09
N GLY A 174 9.75 17.98 10.15
CA GLY A 174 9.35 16.91 9.26
C GLY A 174 10.44 16.55 8.24
N PRO A 175 10.14 15.63 7.31
CA PRO A 175 11.08 15.22 6.25
C PRO A 175 11.61 16.43 5.46
N ASN A 176 12.86 16.35 5.01
CA ASN A 176 13.50 17.39 4.18
C ASN A 176 13.53 18.79 4.82
N GLY A 177 13.52 18.90 6.15
CA GLY A 177 13.54 20.17 6.87
C GLY A 177 12.20 20.92 6.86
N LEU A 178 11.11 20.30 6.42
CA LEU A 178 9.78 20.90 6.44
C LEU A 178 9.26 21.03 7.87
N GLN A 179 8.31 21.95 8.08
CA GLN A 179 7.69 22.15 9.39
C GLN A 179 7.03 20.87 9.91
N ALA A 180 7.27 20.54 11.19
CA ALA A 180 6.54 19.46 11.88
C ALA A 180 5.20 19.97 12.41
N ALA A 181 4.22 19.08 12.56
CA ALA A 181 2.95 19.34 13.24
C ALA A 181 3.10 18.97 14.71
N ASN A 182 3.24 19.96 15.60
CA ASN A 182 3.66 19.71 16.98
C ASN A 182 2.52 19.73 18.00
N HIS A 183 1.33 20.23 17.64
CA HIS A 183 0.31 20.57 18.63
C HIS A 183 -0.87 19.59 18.68
N LEU A 184 -1.10 18.77 17.64
CA LEU A 184 -2.28 17.90 17.56
C LEU A 184 -2.23 16.71 18.54
N THR A 185 -1.06 16.15 18.84
CA THR A 185 -0.92 14.95 19.70
C THR A 185 -1.61 15.11 21.05
N ASP A 186 -1.50 16.27 21.68
CA ASP A 186 -2.06 16.48 23.01
C ASP A 186 -3.61 16.53 22.98
N SER A 187 -4.18 17.05 21.89
CA SER A 187 -5.63 16.97 21.64
C SER A 187 -6.10 15.52 21.49
N LEU A 188 -5.37 14.70 20.71
CA LEU A 188 -5.70 13.29 20.52
C LEU A 188 -5.63 12.50 21.82
N LYS A 189 -4.61 12.75 22.67
CA LYS A 189 -4.49 12.13 23.98
C LYS A 189 -5.64 12.51 24.92
N LYS A 190 -6.08 13.77 24.92
CA LYS A 190 -7.26 14.24 25.70
C LYS A 190 -8.54 13.52 25.29
N LEU A 191 -8.68 13.16 24.02
CA LEU A 191 -9.79 12.36 23.50
C LEU A 191 -9.67 10.87 23.83
N GLY A 192 -8.64 10.45 24.57
CA GLY A 192 -8.40 9.07 24.99
C GLY A 192 -7.87 8.17 23.88
N ILE A 193 -7.22 8.77 22.85
CA ILE A 193 -6.56 8.03 21.78
C ILE A 193 -5.17 7.59 22.25
N GLU A 194 -4.89 6.30 22.17
CA GLU A 194 -3.60 5.71 22.50
C GLU A 194 -2.59 5.98 21.39
N MET A 195 -1.46 6.58 21.76
CA MET A 195 -0.41 6.98 20.83
C MET A 195 0.81 6.07 20.97
N TYR A 196 1.44 5.78 19.84
CA TYR A 196 2.76 5.14 19.72
C TYR A 196 3.75 6.11 19.12
N ARG A 197 5.04 5.79 19.25
CA ARG A 197 6.10 6.53 18.58
C ARG A 197 6.91 5.56 17.73
N PHE A 198 6.90 5.79 16.41
CA PHE A 198 7.65 4.99 15.46
C PHE A 198 8.78 5.79 14.84
N LYS A 199 9.74 5.08 14.27
CA LYS A 199 10.80 5.66 13.47
C LYS A 199 10.86 5.04 12.09
N THR A 200 11.31 5.79 11.12
CA THR A 200 11.78 5.31 9.82
C THR A 200 13.10 6.00 9.49
N GLY A 201 13.64 5.77 8.29
CA GLY A 201 14.88 6.42 7.88
C GLY A 201 14.95 6.55 6.38
N THR A 202 15.87 7.38 5.93
CA THR A 202 16.16 7.59 4.52
C THR A 202 17.68 7.65 4.31
N PRO A 203 18.22 7.18 3.16
CA PRO A 203 19.63 7.33 2.84
C PRO A 203 19.96 8.75 2.39
N ALA A 204 21.23 9.02 2.22
CA ALA A 204 21.70 10.29 1.66
C ALA A 204 21.23 10.46 0.19
N ARG A 205 21.23 11.72 -0.24
CA ARG A 205 21.16 12.10 -1.66
C ARG A 205 22.53 12.60 -2.09
N ILE A 206 22.93 12.20 -3.27
CA ILE A 206 24.25 12.53 -3.84
C ILE A 206 24.08 13.22 -5.19
N ASP A 207 25.09 13.98 -5.58
CA ASP A 207 25.17 14.60 -6.91
C ASP A 207 25.64 13.56 -7.95
N GLY A 208 24.76 13.16 -8.85
CA GLY A 208 25.02 12.18 -9.91
C GLY A 208 26.19 12.53 -10.82
N ARG A 209 26.56 13.82 -10.95
CA ARG A 209 27.73 14.26 -11.72
C ARG A 209 29.05 13.82 -11.11
N THR A 210 29.03 13.38 -9.86
CA THR A 210 30.23 12.96 -9.08
C THR A 210 30.29 11.44 -8.87
N VAL A 211 29.39 10.70 -9.54
CA VAL A 211 29.29 9.24 -9.48
C VAL A 211 30.04 8.61 -10.66
N ASP A 212 30.84 7.61 -10.42
CA ASP A 212 31.51 6.80 -11.44
C ASP A 212 30.63 5.60 -11.81
N PHE A 213 29.74 5.79 -12.76
CA PHE A 213 28.79 4.76 -13.21
C PHE A 213 29.46 3.58 -13.92
N GLU A 214 30.71 3.72 -14.42
CA GLU A 214 31.42 2.62 -15.09
C GLU A 214 31.74 1.48 -14.13
N LYS A 215 31.78 1.75 -12.82
CA LYS A 215 31.98 0.75 -11.77
C LYS A 215 30.70 0.07 -11.29
N MET A 216 29.56 0.37 -11.89
CA MET A 216 28.25 -0.10 -11.48
C MET A 216 27.55 -0.87 -12.58
N GLU A 217 26.60 -1.73 -12.19
CA GLU A 217 25.76 -2.48 -13.10
C GLU A 217 24.51 -1.66 -13.47
N GLU A 218 24.35 -1.35 -14.78
CA GLU A 218 23.20 -0.62 -15.27
C GLU A 218 21.91 -1.45 -15.15
N GLN A 219 20.88 -0.88 -14.58
CA GLN A 219 19.55 -1.48 -14.41
C GLN A 219 18.54 -0.74 -15.27
N LYS A 220 18.28 -1.24 -16.48
CA LYS A 220 17.31 -0.67 -17.43
C LYS A 220 15.88 -1.02 -17.04
N GLY A 221 14.95 -0.16 -17.42
CA GLY A 221 13.51 -0.45 -17.42
C GLY A 221 13.11 -1.50 -18.45
N ASP A 222 11.90 -2.02 -18.31
CA ASP A 222 11.35 -2.99 -19.26
C ASP A 222 10.99 -2.28 -20.59
N GLN A 223 11.20 -2.97 -21.72
CA GLN A 223 10.82 -2.43 -23.03
C GLN A 223 9.30 -2.32 -23.16
N LYS A 224 8.57 -3.30 -22.63
CA LYS A 224 7.11 -3.30 -22.58
C LYS A 224 6.65 -2.60 -21.31
N ILE A 225 6.08 -1.42 -21.46
CA ILE A 225 5.54 -0.65 -20.36
C ILE A 225 4.09 -1.10 -20.09
N ILE A 226 3.82 -1.51 -18.85
CA ILE A 226 2.49 -1.84 -18.37
C ILE A 226 2.07 -0.72 -17.40
N PRO A 227 0.98 0.02 -17.68
CA PRO A 227 0.51 1.08 -16.80
C PRO A 227 -0.05 0.53 -15.49
N PHE A 228 -0.03 1.35 -14.42
CA PHE A 228 -0.71 1.02 -13.17
C PHE A 228 -2.22 1.19 -13.27
N SER A 229 -2.70 2.24 -13.93
CA SER A 229 -4.12 2.45 -14.09
C SER A 229 -4.70 1.59 -15.21
N PHE A 230 -5.86 0.98 -14.95
CA PHE A 230 -6.64 0.25 -15.95
C PHE A 230 -7.26 1.17 -17.01
N THR A 231 -7.20 2.48 -16.81
CA THR A 231 -7.72 3.48 -17.76
C THR A 231 -6.63 4.14 -18.61
N THR A 232 -5.37 3.88 -18.32
CA THR A 232 -4.24 4.39 -19.11
C THR A 232 -4.01 3.50 -20.33
N ASP A 233 -4.07 4.05 -21.54
CA ASP A 233 -3.70 3.33 -22.75
C ASP A 233 -2.18 3.09 -22.78
N PRO A 234 -1.70 1.83 -22.82
CA PRO A 234 -0.27 1.52 -22.87
C PRO A 234 0.48 2.17 -24.02
N LYS A 235 -0.22 2.49 -25.12
CA LYS A 235 0.38 3.16 -26.29
C LYS A 235 0.73 4.61 -26.03
N THR A 236 0.12 5.25 -25.04
CA THR A 236 0.33 6.67 -24.71
C THR A 236 1.46 6.91 -23.72
N VAL A 237 1.98 5.86 -23.08
CA VAL A 237 3.03 5.94 -22.02
C VAL A 237 4.42 5.56 -22.55
N GLN A 238 4.70 5.82 -23.81
CA GLN A 238 6.02 5.61 -24.40
C GLN A 238 6.96 6.76 -24.00
N ILE A 239 8.04 6.44 -23.28
CA ILE A 239 9.05 7.41 -22.83
C ILE A 239 10.46 6.86 -23.01
N ASP A 240 11.44 7.74 -23.15
CA ASP A 240 12.85 7.37 -22.97
C ASP A 240 13.08 7.14 -21.46
N GLN A 241 13.27 5.89 -21.08
CA GLN A 241 13.47 5.53 -19.70
C GLN A 241 14.88 5.85 -19.22
N VAL A 242 15.00 6.32 -17.98
CA VAL A 242 16.30 6.49 -17.32
C VAL A 242 16.74 5.20 -16.67
N SER A 243 18.05 4.99 -16.56
CA SER A 243 18.61 3.83 -15.89
C SER A 243 18.77 4.09 -14.38
N CYS A 244 18.60 3.05 -13.59
CA CYS A 244 19.12 2.95 -12.24
C CYS A 244 20.45 2.15 -12.27
N TRP A 245 21.19 2.17 -11.17
CA TRP A 245 22.51 1.55 -11.11
C TRP A 245 22.65 0.72 -9.85
N LEU A 246 23.29 -0.44 -9.96
CA LEU A 246 23.52 -1.35 -8.85
C LEU A 246 25.01 -1.42 -8.53
N THR A 247 25.34 -1.20 -7.27
CA THR A 247 26.67 -1.45 -6.69
C THR A 247 26.52 -2.17 -5.34
N TYR A 248 27.59 -2.30 -4.58
CA TYR A 248 27.59 -3.06 -3.33
C TYR A 248 28.46 -2.39 -2.27
N THR A 249 28.07 -2.53 -1.00
CA THR A 249 28.99 -2.29 0.11
C THR A 249 30.13 -3.33 0.07
N ASN A 250 31.19 -3.10 0.80
CA ASN A 250 32.34 -3.99 0.93
C ASN A 250 32.80 -4.07 2.39
N GLU A 251 33.84 -4.86 2.66
CA GLU A 251 34.41 -5.05 4.01
C GLU A 251 34.81 -3.72 4.66
N LYS A 252 35.44 -2.81 3.91
CA LYS A 252 35.80 -1.49 4.42
C LYS A 252 34.58 -0.66 4.83
N THR A 253 33.49 -0.75 4.05
CA THR A 253 32.24 -0.10 4.42
C THR A 253 31.72 -0.64 5.76
N HIS A 254 31.78 -1.96 5.94
CA HIS A 254 31.30 -2.61 7.16
C HIS A 254 32.21 -2.30 8.36
N GLU A 255 33.53 -2.25 8.19
CA GLU A 255 34.47 -1.82 9.22
C GLU A 255 34.17 -0.42 9.72
N ILE A 256 34.03 0.56 8.80
CA ILE A 256 33.70 1.95 9.14
C ILE A 256 32.41 2.00 9.98
N ILE A 257 31.39 1.23 9.61
CA ILE A 257 30.12 1.19 10.34
C ILE A 257 30.33 0.57 11.73
N HIS A 258 31.04 -0.57 11.83
CA HIS A 258 31.29 -1.25 13.10
C HIS A 258 32.07 -0.38 14.10
N GLU A 259 33.08 0.34 13.63
CA GLU A 259 33.91 1.23 14.45
C GLU A 259 33.13 2.46 15.00
N ASN A 260 31.95 2.75 14.45
CA ASN A 260 31.14 3.92 14.80
C ASN A 260 29.71 3.58 15.28
N LEU A 261 29.43 2.33 15.66
CA LEU A 261 28.11 1.93 16.15
C LEU A 261 27.69 2.67 17.42
N ASP A 262 28.64 2.96 18.31
CA ASP A 262 28.45 3.73 19.54
C ASP A 262 28.01 5.19 19.27
N ARG A 263 28.35 5.73 18.09
CA ARG A 263 27.96 7.07 17.63
C ARG A 263 26.60 7.08 16.91
N SER A 264 25.99 5.91 16.68
CA SER A 264 24.68 5.82 16.05
C SER A 264 23.56 6.11 17.05
N PRO A 265 22.65 7.06 16.77
CA PRO A 265 21.46 7.32 17.60
C PRO A 265 20.61 6.08 17.85
N LEU A 266 20.64 5.12 16.94
CA LEU A 266 19.93 3.85 17.05
C LEU A 266 20.48 2.97 18.19
N TYR A 267 21.81 2.97 18.39
CA TYR A 267 22.50 2.14 19.38
C TYR A 267 22.79 2.89 20.68
N SER A 268 22.91 4.21 20.64
CA SER A 268 23.09 5.05 21.83
C SER A 268 21.82 5.26 22.65
N GLY A 269 20.65 4.86 22.13
CA GLY A 269 19.35 5.07 22.80
C GLY A 269 18.77 6.47 22.62
N ALA A 270 19.34 7.32 21.77
CA ALA A 270 18.80 8.65 21.46
C ALA A 270 17.50 8.60 20.64
N ILE A 271 17.26 7.47 19.95
CA ILE A 271 16.02 7.16 19.24
C ILE A 271 15.11 6.35 20.16
N GLU A 272 13.91 6.88 20.45
CA GLU A 272 12.88 6.24 21.27
C GLU A 272 11.92 5.39 20.43
N GLY A 273 11.72 5.77 19.18
CA GLY A 273 10.76 5.15 18.26
C GLY A 273 11.21 3.78 17.76
N THR A 274 10.28 2.82 17.71
CA THR A 274 10.52 1.51 17.11
C THR A 274 10.63 1.60 15.59
N GLY A 275 11.68 1.02 15.01
CA GLY A 275 11.92 1.01 13.57
C GLY A 275 11.30 -0.17 12.83
N PRO A 276 11.13 -0.08 11.49
CA PRO A 276 10.56 -1.13 10.68
C PRO A 276 11.54 -2.31 10.50
N ARG A 277 11.07 -3.52 10.73
CA ARG A 277 11.85 -4.76 10.56
C ARG A 277 12.34 -4.99 9.12
N TYR A 278 11.55 -4.55 8.13
CA TYR A 278 11.79 -4.84 6.71
C TYR A 278 12.43 -3.70 5.92
N CYS A 279 12.80 -2.62 6.59
CA CYS A 279 13.62 -1.54 6.04
C CYS A 279 14.67 -1.15 7.08
N PRO A 280 15.58 -2.09 7.43
CA PRO A 280 16.62 -1.80 8.41
C PRO A 280 17.59 -0.77 7.85
N SER A 281 18.17 0.03 8.73
CA SER A 281 19.30 0.88 8.39
C SER A 281 20.51 0.03 7.95
N ILE A 282 21.51 0.66 7.33
CA ILE A 282 22.70 -0.09 6.92
C ILE A 282 23.44 -0.62 8.15
N GLU A 283 23.45 0.10 9.28
CA GLU A 283 24.01 -0.34 10.54
C GLU A 283 23.35 -1.64 11.02
N ASP A 284 22.00 -1.68 10.98
CA ASP A 284 21.24 -2.89 11.33
C ASP A 284 21.54 -4.07 10.42
N LYS A 285 21.74 -3.82 9.11
CA LYS A 285 22.07 -4.89 8.16
C LYS A 285 23.43 -5.48 8.45
N VAL A 286 24.43 -4.63 8.68
CA VAL A 286 25.80 -5.05 8.93
C VAL A 286 25.89 -5.85 10.23
N VAL A 287 25.17 -5.46 11.27
CA VAL A 287 25.13 -6.18 12.56
C VAL A 287 24.34 -7.49 12.46
N ARG A 288 23.12 -7.45 11.90
CA ARG A 288 22.22 -8.63 11.87
C ARG A 288 22.61 -9.69 10.86
N PHE A 289 23.30 -9.29 9.78
CA PHE A 289 23.74 -10.16 8.70
C PHE A 289 25.28 -10.11 8.56
N ALA A 290 25.96 -10.28 9.68
CA ALA A 290 27.44 -10.22 9.75
C ALA A 290 28.13 -11.32 8.89
N ASP A 291 27.40 -12.37 8.50
CA ASP A 291 27.85 -13.41 7.56
C ASP A 291 27.88 -12.93 6.09
N LYS A 292 27.34 -11.76 5.78
CA LYS A 292 27.31 -11.19 4.44
C LYS A 292 28.45 -10.20 4.23
N ASN A 293 29.30 -10.47 3.26
CA ASN A 293 30.44 -9.61 2.93
C ASN A 293 30.04 -8.34 2.18
N ARG A 294 28.81 -8.27 1.68
CA ARG A 294 28.29 -7.12 0.91
C ARG A 294 26.77 -7.03 0.96
N HIS A 295 26.26 -5.81 0.83
CA HIS A 295 24.84 -5.50 0.67
C HIS A 295 24.63 -4.71 -0.62
N GLN A 296 23.47 -4.90 -1.28
CA GLN A 296 23.11 -4.17 -2.48
C GLN A 296 22.88 -2.69 -2.19
N VAL A 297 23.40 -1.84 -3.08
CA VAL A 297 23.24 -0.40 -3.08
C VAL A 297 22.72 0.02 -4.45
N PHE A 298 21.55 0.65 -4.46
CA PHE A 298 20.92 1.14 -5.69
C PHE A 298 21.09 2.65 -5.80
N ILE A 299 21.59 3.12 -6.93
CA ILE A 299 21.67 4.54 -7.26
C ILE A 299 20.51 4.86 -8.20
N GLU A 300 19.56 5.62 -7.70
CA GLU A 300 18.27 5.85 -8.36
C GLU A 300 18.05 7.36 -8.59
N PRO A 301 17.80 7.83 -9.84
CA PRO A 301 17.49 9.25 -10.11
C PRO A 301 16.24 9.68 -9.34
N GLU A 302 16.25 10.85 -8.71
CA GLU A 302 15.06 11.42 -8.06
C GLU A 302 14.11 12.15 -9.03
N GLY A 303 14.53 12.35 -10.27
CA GLY A 303 13.75 12.97 -11.33
C GLY A 303 14.54 13.10 -12.62
N ARG A 304 13.87 13.52 -13.66
CA ARG A 304 14.46 13.68 -15.00
C ARG A 304 15.30 14.97 -15.12
N TYR A 305 14.94 15.99 -14.37
CA TYR A 305 15.51 17.32 -14.46
C TYR A 305 16.35 17.72 -13.24
N THR A 306 16.84 16.73 -12.50
CA THR A 306 17.73 16.92 -11.36
C THR A 306 18.93 15.98 -11.46
N ASN A 307 20.07 16.39 -10.89
CA ASN A 307 21.23 15.54 -10.72
C ASN A 307 21.21 14.81 -9.35
N GLU A 308 20.15 15.00 -8.57
CA GLU A 308 20.03 14.36 -7.25
C GLU A 308 19.72 12.88 -7.41
N MET A 309 20.55 12.03 -6.77
CA MET A 309 20.44 10.58 -6.82
C MET A 309 20.15 10.05 -5.42
N TYR A 310 19.18 9.14 -5.30
CA TYR A 310 18.86 8.40 -4.09
C TYR A 310 19.76 7.18 -3.96
N VAL A 311 20.37 6.97 -2.77
CA VAL A 311 21.28 5.85 -2.51
C VAL A 311 20.57 4.73 -1.75
N GLY A 312 19.74 3.98 -2.48
CA GLY A 312 18.92 2.90 -1.93
C GLY A 312 19.73 1.82 -1.25
N GLY A 313 19.32 1.41 -0.05
CA GLY A 313 20.02 0.39 0.73
C GLY A 313 20.97 0.92 1.79
N MET A 314 21.31 2.22 1.76
CA MET A 314 22.25 2.90 2.65
C MET A 314 21.58 3.86 3.64
N SER A 315 20.31 3.61 4.01
CA SER A 315 19.63 4.38 5.06
C SER A 315 20.41 4.29 6.37
N SER A 316 20.66 5.43 7.01
CA SER A 316 21.52 5.51 8.19
C SER A 316 21.13 6.68 9.09
N SER A 317 21.48 6.58 10.38
CA SER A 317 21.46 7.69 11.32
C SER A 317 22.85 8.03 11.87
N LEU A 318 23.90 7.46 11.30
CA LEU A 318 25.29 7.76 11.67
C LEU A 318 25.65 9.25 11.47
N PRO A 319 26.62 9.80 12.21
CA PRO A 319 27.08 11.16 12.03
C PRO A 319 27.58 11.46 10.62
N GLU A 320 27.56 12.72 10.23
CA GLU A 320 27.88 13.19 8.87
C GLU A 320 29.29 12.74 8.41
N ASP A 321 30.31 12.84 9.26
CA ASP A 321 31.68 12.40 8.96
C ASP A 321 31.73 10.90 8.64
N VAL A 322 30.99 10.08 9.39
CA VAL A 322 30.88 8.64 9.15
C VAL A 322 30.10 8.35 7.87
N GLN A 323 29.03 9.11 7.60
CA GLN A 323 28.31 8.99 6.34
C GLN A 323 29.24 9.24 5.15
N HIS A 324 30.03 10.32 5.15
CA HIS A 324 31.03 10.57 4.10
C HIS A 324 32.00 9.40 3.93
N ALA A 325 32.57 8.90 5.03
CA ALA A 325 33.51 7.79 4.99
C ALA A 325 32.90 6.50 4.43
N MET A 326 31.71 6.10 4.89
CA MET A 326 31.06 4.88 4.43
C MET A 326 30.57 4.98 2.97
N TYR A 327 30.05 6.13 2.51
CA TYR A 327 29.66 6.31 1.10
C TYR A 327 30.89 6.26 0.19
N HIS A 328 31.99 6.94 0.55
CA HIS A 328 33.21 6.94 -0.25
C HIS A 328 33.95 5.57 -0.30
N SER A 329 33.60 4.63 0.57
CA SER A 329 34.12 3.26 0.50
C SER A 329 33.39 2.37 -0.50
N VAL A 330 32.22 2.79 -1.01
CA VAL A 330 31.38 2.04 -1.96
C VAL A 330 31.90 2.25 -3.39
N PRO A 331 32.11 1.17 -4.19
CA PRO A 331 32.57 1.29 -5.57
C PRO A 331 31.70 2.20 -6.42
N GLY A 332 32.32 3.17 -7.08
CA GLY A 332 31.66 4.19 -7.90
C GLY A 332 31.18 5.42 -7.11
N LEU A 333 31.28 5.42 -5.78
CA LEU A 333 30.93 6.55 -4.91
C LEU A 333 32.17 7.20 -4.25
N GLU A 334 33.40 6.84 -4.64
CA GLU A 334 34.64 7.29 -3.99
C GLU A 334 34.78 8.83 -3.96
N HIS A 335 34.15 9.52 -4.89
CA HIS A 335 34.16 10.98 -5.03
C HIS A 335 32.77 11.61 -4.95
N ALA A 336 31.76 10.82 -4.52
CA ALA A 336 30.37 11.28 -4.48
C ALA A 336 30.20 12.45 -3.50
N LYS A 337 29.56 13.51 -3.94
CA LYS A 337 29.18 14.65 -3.09
C LYS A 337 27.80 14.43 -2.51
N ILE A 338 27.70 14.42 -1.20
CA ILE A 338 26.42 14.35 -0.50
C ILE A 338 25.71 15.70 -0.63
N VAL A 339 24.48 15.69 -1.15
CA VAL A 339 23.59 16.85 -1.27
C VAL A 339 22.72 16.97 -0.02
N ARG A 340 22.26 15.83 0.50
CA ARG A 340 21.46 15.72 1.73
C ARG A 340 21.93 14.51 2.52
N ASN A 341 22.16 14.68 3.81
CA ASN A 341 22.55 13.59 4.69
C ASN A 341 21.42 12.56 4.86
N ALA A 342 21.79 11.32 5.12
CA ALA A 342 20.88 10.32 5.63
C ALA A 342 20.41 10.72 7.05
N TYR A 343 19.19 10.34 7.40
CA TYR A 343 18.67 10.57 8.75
C TYR A 343 17.62 9.52 9.14
N ALA A 344 17.47 9.31 10.43
CA ALA A 344 16.28 8.69 10.99
C ALA A 344 15.23 9.77 11.30
N ILE A 345 13.95 9.45 11.13
CA ILE A 345 12.85 10.31 11.54
C ILE A 345 11.94 9.56 12.50
N GLU A 346 11.68 10.14 13.64
CA GLU A 346 10.66 9.72 14.60
C GLU A 346 9.40 10.54 14.45
N TYR A 347 8.26 9.92 14.69
CA TYR A 347 6.95 10.55 14.60
C TYR A 347 5.92 9.84 15.47
N ASP A 348 4.88 10.57 15.88
CA ASP A 348 3.76 9.98 16.60
C ASP A 348 2.77 9.31 15.66
N CYS A 349 2.26 8.16 16.07
CA CYS A 349 1.21 7.40 15.39
C CYS A 349 0.27 6.78 16.44
N ILE A 350 -0.78 6.09 16.00
CA ILE A 350 -1.74 5.47 16.91
C ILE A 350 -1.54 3.96 17.00
N ASN A 351 -2.09 3.35 18.07
CA ASN A 351 -2.42 1.95 18.08
C ASN A 351 -3.64 1.70 17.16
N PRO A 352 -3.47 1.05 15.97
CA PRO A 352 -4.57 0.92 15.00
C PRO A 352 -5.68 -0.05 15.45
N GLN A 353 -5.49 -0.82 16.51
CA GLN A 353 -6.54 -1.65 17.08
C GLN A 353 -7.72 -0.83 17.68
N GLN A 354 -7.55 0.49 17.82
CA GLN A 354 -8.61 1.43 18.17
C GLN A 354 -9.58 1.73 17.03
N LEU A 355 -9.27 1.26 15.81
CA LEU A 355 -10.09 1.47 14.62
C LEU A 355 -10.97 0.26 14.33
N TYR A 356 -12.13 0.54 13.75
CA TYR A 356 -12.92 -0.46 13.03
C TYR A 356 -12.25 -0.81 11.68
N PRO A 357 -12.64 -1.91 11.01
CA PRO A 357 -12.20 -2.20 9.65
C PRO A 357 -12.59 -1.14 8.60
N THR A 358 -13.48 -0.23 8.96
CA THR A 358 -13.86 0.96 8.18
C THR A 358 -12.85 2.10 8.31
N LEU A 359 -11.84 1.96 9.18
CA LEU A 359 -10.85 2.96 9.60
C LEU A 359 -11.45 4.11 10.43
N GLU A 360 -12.65 3.95 10.96
CA GLU A 360 -13.26 4.83 11.94
C GLU A 360 -12.79 4.50 13.35
N PHE A 361 -12.60 5.51 14.21
CA PHE A 361 -12.27 5.30 15.61
C PHE A 361 -13.48 4.73 16.38
N LYS A 362 -13.24 3.68 17.16
CA LYS A 362 -14.26 3.02 17.97
C LYS A 362 -14.89 3.90 19.05
N LYS A 363 -14.13 4.91 19.53
CA LYS A 363 -14.56 5.79 20.62
C LYS A 363 -15.16 7.10 20.14
N ILE A 364 -14.90 7.51 18.91
CA ILE A 364 -15.27 8.83 18.38
C ILE A 364 -15.87 8.64 16.99
N ARG A 365 -17.18 8.78 16.93
CA ARG A 365 -17.92 8.68 15.67
C ARG A 365 -17.57 9.81 14.72
N GLY A 366 -17.46 9.50 13.42
CA GLY A 366 -17.10 10.46 12.39
C GLY A 366 -15.61 10.82 12.34
N LEU A 367 -14.78 10.26 13.23
CA LEU A 367 -13.33 10.42 13.19
C LEU A 367 -12.71 9.19 12.54
N PHE A 368 -11.99 9.41 11.42
CA PHE A 368 -11.29 8.38 10.65
C PHE A 368 -9.79 8.63 10.61
N SER A 369 -9.02 7.64 10.20
CA SER A 369 -7.59 7.84 9.98
C SER A 369 -7.02 6.92 8.90
N GLY A 370 -5.88 7.33 8.32
CA GLY A 370 -5.20 6.56 7.27
C GLY A 370 -3.69 6.84 7.18
N GLY A 371 -2.98 5.90 6.57
CA GLY A 371 -1.57 6.00 6.27
C GLY A 371 -0.63 5.68 7.42
N GLN A 372 0.53 6.34 7.44
CA GLN A 372 1.55 6.08 8.47
C GLN A 372 1.09 6.42 9.89
N PHE A 373 0.13 7.31 10.01
CA PHE A 373 -0.50 7.61 11.30
C PHE A 373 -1.14 6.36 11.94
N ASN A 374 -1.61 5.40 11.15
CA ASN A 374 -2.12 4.09 11.61
C ASN A 374 -1.00 3.07 11.85
N GLY A 375 0.26 3.49 11.91
CA GLY A 375 1.39 2.59 12.15
C GLY A 375 1.79 1.74 10.94
N SER A 376 1.36 2.07 9.73
CA SER A 376 1.86 1.44 8.50
C SER A 376 3.08 2.19 7.94
N SER A 377 3.79 1.57 6.99
CA SER A 377 4.93 2.18 6.29
C SER A 377 4.83 1.91 4.79
N GLY A 378 4.85 2.99 4.00
CA GLY A 378 4.82 2.98 2.53
C GLY A 378 3.76 3.88 1.95
N TYR A 379 4.05 4.41 0.75
CA TYR A 379 3.15 5.35 0.05
C TYR A 379 1.85 4.69 -0.38
N GLU A 380 1.95 3.44 -0.86
CA GLU A 380 0.85 2.66 -1.39
C GLU A 380 -0.09 2.19 -0.27
N GLU A 381 0.48 1.76 0.86
CA GLU A 381 -0.29 1.43 2.06
C GLU A 381 -1.04 2.66 2.58
N ALA A 382 -0.39 3.83 2.52
CA ALA A 382 -1.00 5.09 2.95
C ALA A 382 -2.15 5.49 2.02
N ALA A 383 -1.93 5.47 0.71
CA ALA A 383 -2.93 5.80 -0.29
C ALA A 383 -4.19 4.92 -0.18
N CYS A 384 -4.00 3.59 -0.05
CA CYS A 384 -5.11 2.65 0.11
C CYS A 384 -5.96 2.92 1.36
N GLN A 385 -5.31 3.18 2.50
CA GLN A 385 -6.03 3.51 3.74
C GLN A 385 -6.75 4.85 3.60
N GLY A 386 -6.10 5.85 2.98
CA GLY A 386 -6.72 7.15 2.73
C GLY A 386 -7.99 7.03 1.87
N LEU A 387 -7.93 6.27 0.78
CA LEU A 387 -9.09 6.04 -0.09
C LEU A 387 -10.24 5.38 0.67
N VAL A 388 -9.97 4.30 1.42
CA VAL A 388 -11.00 3.58 2.19
C VAL A 388 -11.59 4.46 3.28
N ALA A 389 -10.75 5.21 4.02
CA ALA A 389 -11.21 6.16 5.03
C ALA A 389 -12.09 7.26 4.41
N GLY A 390 -11.68 7.83 3.26
CA GLY A 390 -12.46 8.83 2.53
C GLY A 390 -13.80 8.31 2.02
N ILE A 391 -13.84 7.09 1.49
CA ILE A 391 -15.10 6.43 1.09
C ILE A 391 -16.01 6.28 2.31
N ASN A 392 -15.51 5.71 3.41
CA ASN A 392 -16.32 5.39 4.57
C ASN A 392 -16.79 6.64 5.33
N ALA A 393 -15.94 7.67 5.42
CA ALA A 393 -16.32 8.99 5.93
C ALA A 393 -17.45 9.60 5.09
N SER A 394 -17.38 9.46 3.77
CA SER A 394 -18.44 9.94 2.86
C SER A 394 -19.73 9.14 3.03
N MET A 395 -19.64 7.82 3.15
CA MET A 395 -20.83 6.97 3.39
C MET A 395 -21.52 7.33 4.70
N GLU A 396 -20.77 7.60 5.77
CA GLU A 396 -21.33 8.07 7.05
C GLU A 396 -22.10 9.38 6.89
N VAL A 397 -21.50 10.39 6.23
CA VAL A 397 -22.16 11.69 6.01
C VAL A 397 -23.40 11.57 5.12
N LEU A 398 -23.37 10.68 4.12
CA LEU A 398 -24.49 10.45 3.19
C LEU A 398 -25.57 9.51 3.75
N GLY A 399 -25.41 8.97 4.97
CA GLY A 399 -26.31 7.99 5.56
C GLY A 399 -26.37 6.66 4.80
N LYS A 400 -25.29 6.31 4.10
CA LYS A 400 -25.14 5.05 3.35
C LYS A 400 -24.33 4.04 4.12
N LYS A 401 -24.41 2.77 3.71
CA LYS A 401 -23.63 1.71 4.31
C LYS A 401 -22.15 1.89 4.00
N GLN A 402 -21.31 1.87 5.03
CA GLN A 402 -19.84 1.83 4.92
C GLN A 402 -19.38 0.51 4.29
N ILE A 403 -18.23 0.56 3.60
CA ILE A 403 -17.62 -0.61 2.98
C ILE A 403 -16.56 -1.23 3.88
N ILE A 404 -16.43 -2.55 3.79
CA ILE A 404 -15.32 -3.32 4.36
C ILE A 404 -14.82 -4.25 3.26
N ILE A 405 -13.57 -4.11 2.89
CA ILE A 405 -12.89 -5.01 1.94
C ILE A 405 -12.30 -6.15 2.76
N ASP A 406 -12.77 -7.38 2.51
CA ASP A 406 -12.26 -8.54 3.22
C ASP A 406 -10.94 -9.06 2.64
N ARG A 407 -10.24 -9.91 3.39
CA ARG A 407 -8.93 -10.49 3.01
C ARG A 407 -8.98 -11.33 1.73
N SER A 408 -10.15 -11.80 1.32
CA SER A 408 -10.34 -12.57 0.08
C SER A 408 -10.65 -11.69 -1.13
N GLN A 409 -10.91 -10.39 -0.91
CA GLN A 409 -11.25 -9.44 -1.97
C GLN A 409 -10.05 -8.62 -2.44
N GLY A 410 -9.08 -8.35 -1.55
CA GLY A 410 -7.93 -7.53 -1.92
C GLY A 410 -6.80 -7.50 -0.89
N TYR A 411 -5.61 -7.11 -1.35
CA TYR A 411 -4.48 -6.76 -0.48
C TYR A 411 -4.82 -5.58 0.43
N ILE A 412 -5.69 -4.66 -0.01
CA ILE A 412 -6.23 -3.58 0.83
C ILE A 412 -6.96 -4.17 2.04
N GLY A 413 -7.77 -5.21 1.82
CA GLY A 413 -8.46 -5.91 2.91
C GLY A 413 -7.48 -6.62 3.85
N VAL A 414 -6.44 -7.26 3.33
CA VAL A 414 -5.38 -7.87 4.14
C VAL A 414 -4.65 -6.82 4.98
N LEU A 415 -4.30 -5.67 4.38
CA LEU A 415 -3.63 -4.55 5.05
C LEU A 415 -4.46 -4.03 6.23
N ILE A 416 -5.71 -3.68 5.99
CA ILE A 416 -6.58 -3.08 7.01
C ILE A 416 -6.89 -4.10 8.11
N ASP A 417 -7.24 -5.33 7.76
CA ASP A 417 -7.52 -6.38 8.75
C ASP A 417 -6.30 -6.66 9.63
N ASP A 418 -5.09 -6.75 9.05
CA ASP A 418 -3.86 -6.93 9.84
C ASP A 418 -3.61 -5.77 10.81
N LEU A 419 -3.85 -4.51 10.38
CA LEU A 419 -3.67 -3.33 11.22
C LEU A 419 -4.63 -3.33 12.43
N VAL A 420 -5.92 -3.61 12.20
CA VAL A 420 -6.94 -3.48 13.26
C VAL A 420 -7.07 -4.71 14.15
N THR A 421 -6.51 -5.87 13.76
CA THR A 421 -6.63 -7.13 14.52
C THR A 421 -5.32 -7.61 15.14
N LYS A 422 -4.18 -7.34 14.49
CA LYS A 422 -2.88 -7.79 14.97
C LYS A 422 -2.21 -6.73 15.81
N GLU A 423 -1.52 -7.16 16.85
CA GLU A 423 -0.69 -6.28 17.65
C GLU A 423 0.58 -5.95 16.88
N ASN A 424 0.76 -4.68 16.52
CA ASN A 424 1.91 -4.21 15.76
C ASN A 424 2.73 -3.25 16.63
N HIS A 425 3.88 -3.73 17.11
CA HIS A 425 4.85 -2.92 17.87
C HIS A 425 5.94 -2.30 16.98
N GLU A 426 5.85 -2.51 15.68
CA GLU A 426 6.77 -1.97 14.66
C GLU A 426 5.95 -1.48 13.45
N PRO A 427 6.48 -0.55 12.63
CA PRO A 427 5.78 -0.10 11.42
C PRO A 427 5.40 -1.26 10.51
N TYR A 428 4.10 -1.42 10.28
CA TYR A 428 3.56 -2.47 9.42
C TYR A 428 3.94 -2.23 7.95
N ARG A 429 4.32 -3.29 7.26
CA ARG A 429 4.59 -3.28 5.82
C ARG A 429 3.87 -4.42 5.12
N MET A 430 3.21 -4.10 4.01
CA MET A 430 2.58 -5.11 3.18
C MET A 430 3.62 -5.97 2.46
N MET A 431 3.41 -7.28 2.49
CA MET A 431 4.19 -8.28 1.76
C MET A 431 3.28 -9.33 1.15
N THR A 432 3.71 -9.93 0.04
CA THR A 432 2.95 -11.00 -0.62
C THR A 432 2.68 -12.20 0.29
N SER A 433 3.57 -12.48 1.25
CA SER A 433 3.42 -13.57 2.21
C SER A 433 2.28 -13.37 3.21
N ARG A 434 1.76 -12.15 3.36
CA ARG A 434 0.65 -11.86 4.28
C ARG A 434 -0.72 -12.21 3.69
N ALA A 435 -0.81 -12.35 2.37
CA ALA A 435 -2.04 -12.73 1.68
C ALA A 435 -2.14 -14.26 1.55
N GLU A 436 -3.26 -14.82 1.99
CA GLU A 436 -3.56 -16.25 1.93
C GLU A 436 -3.93 -16.71 0.51
N TYR A 437 -4.58 -15.82 -0.27
CA TYR A 437 -5.19 -16.14 -1.57
C TYR A 437 -4.46 -15.45 -2.73
N ARG A 438 -3.11 -15.51 -2.76
CA ARG A 438 -2.27 -14.73 -3.69
C ARG A 438 -2.64 -14.90 -5.16
N LEU A 439 -3.05 -16.11 -5.57
CA LEU A 439 -3.41 -16.37 -6.96
C LEU A 439 -4.76 -15.75 -7.34
N LEU A 440 -5.68 -15.55 -6.38
CA LEU A 440 -6.92 -14.83 -6.59
C LEU A 440 -6.69 -13.31 -6.54
N LEU A 441 -5.72 -12.85 -5.73
CA LEU A 441 -5.47 -11.43 -5.45
C LEU A 441 -4.33 -10.88 -6.32
N ARG A 442 -4.26 -11.28 -7.59
CA ARG A 442 -3.23 -10.77 -8.52
C ARG A 442 -3.44 -9.29 -8.83
N GLN A 443 -2.35 -8.59 -9.18
CA GLN A 443 -2.43 -7.20 -9.62
C GLN A 443 -3.16 -7.02 -10.95
N ASP A 444 -3.04 -8.01 -11.86
CA ASP A 444 -3.60 -8.00 -13.20
C ASP A 444 -5.13 -8.11 -13.24
N ASN A 445 -5.74 -8.70 -12.20
CA ASN A 445 -7.20 -8.88 -12.09
C ASN A 445 -7.86 -7.99 -11.03
N ALA A 446 -7.17 -6.96 -10.53
CA ALA A 446 -7.71 -6.09 -9.48
C ALA A 446 -8.98 -5.37 -9.91
N ASP A 447 -9.11 -5.01 -11.19
CA ASP A 447 -10.31 -4.43 -11.78
C ASP A 447 -11.52 -5.36 -11.67
N GLN A 448 -11.38 -6.64 -11.97
CA GLN A 448 -12.46 -7.63 -11.87
C GLN A 448 -12.97 -7.80 -10.44
N ARG A 449 -12.11 -7.60 -9.44
CA ARG A 449 -12.44 -7.79 -8.02
C ARG A 449 -13.03 -6.55 -7.37
N LEU A 450 -12.54 -5.35 -7.69
CA LEU A 450 -12.80 -4.13 -6.92
C LEU A 450 -13.50 -3.01 -7.71
N THR A 451 -13.44 -2.99 -9.04
CA THR A 451 -14.16 -1.97 -9.82
C THR A 451 -15.69 -2.04 -9.66
N PRO A 452 -16.31 -3.23 -9.49
CA PRO A 452 -17.74 -3.28 -9.15
C PRO A 452 -18.06 -2.56 -7.83
N LEU A 453 -17.24 -2.71 -6.81
CA LEU A 453 -17.39 -2.00 -5.53
C LEU A 453 -17.15 -0.48 -5.71
N GLY A 454 -16.14 -0.09 -6.49
CA GLY A 454 -15.88 1.31 -6.83
C GLY A 454 -17.05 1.98 -7.56
N TYR A 455 -17.75 1.23 -8.41
CA TYR A 455 -18.96 1.69 -9.07
C TYR A 455 -20.16 1.80 -8.10
N GLU A 456 -20.35 0.82 -7.22
CA GLU A 456 -21.41 0.81 -6.20
C GLU A 456 -21.31 2.03 -5.27
N VAL A 457 -20.09 2.38 -4.83
CA VAL A 457 -19.89 3.55 -3.97
C VAL A 457 -19.97 4.88 -4.73
N GLY A 458 -19.83 4.89 -6.05
CA GLY A 458 -19.97 6.08 -6.90
C GLY A 458 -18.64 6.73 -7.35
N LEU A 459 -17.49 6.09 -7.14
CA LEU A 459 -16.18 6.59 -7.59
C LEU A 459 -15.81 6.19 -9.02
N ILE A 460 -16.41 5.13 -9.54
CA ILE A 460 -16.21 4.63 -10.91
C ILE A 460 -17.38 5.03 -11.80
N SER A 461 -17.08 5.57 -12.97
CA SER A 461 -18.09 5.94 -13.96
C SER A 461 -18.80 4.72 -14.56
N GLY A 462 -20.04 4.90 -15.03
CA GLY A 462 -20.77 3.88 -15.76
C GLY A 462 -20.04 3.37 -16.99
N GLU A 463 -19.36 4.25 -17.72
CA GLU A 463 -18.56 3.90 -18.90
C GLU A 463 -17.40 2.94 -18.54
N ARG A 464 -16.63 3.25 -17.48
CA ARG A 464 -15.55 2.39 -16.99
C ARG A 464 -16.08 1.04 -16.53
N TYR A 465 -17.22 1.03 -15.85
CA TYR A 465 -17.84 -0.21 -15.39
C TYR A 465 -18.33 -1.08 -16.57
N GLN A 466 -18.93 -0.48 -17.60
CA GLN A 466 -19.34 -1.20 -18.81
C GLN A 466 -18.13 -1.75 -19.59
N ALA A 467 -17.02 -1.03 -19.62
CA ALA A 467 -15.77 -1.52 -20.21
C ALA A 467 -15.27 -2.78 -19.48
N LEU A 468 -15.31 -2.79 -18.15
CA LEU A 468 -14.97 -3.99 -17.37
C LEU A 468 -15.91 -5.16 -17.68
N LEU A 469 -17.21 -4.94 -17.77
CA LEU A 469 -18.16 -6.03 -18.07
C LEU A 469 -17.89 -6.65 -19.46
N ARG A 470 -17.57 -5.81 -20.46
CA ARG A 470 -17.14 -6.32 -21.79
C ARG A 470 -15.86 -7.15 -21.70
N LYS A 471 -14.86 -6.71 -20.94
CA LYS A 471 -13.62 -7.44 -20.70
C LYS A 471 -13.89 -8.81 -20.08
N ILE A 472 -14.68 -8.88 -19.04
CA ILE A 472 -15.05 -10.14 -18.36
C ILE A 472 -15.74 -11.09 -19.32
N GLU A 473 -16.66 -10.58 -20.13
CA GLU A 473 -17.37 -11.39 -21.12
C GLU A 473 -16.42 -11.92 -22.21
N GLN A 474 -15.49 -11.11 -22.70
CA GLN A 474 -14.49 -11.55 -23.66
C GLN A 474 -13.58 -12.64 -23.09
N ILE A 475 -13.13 -12.51 -21.84
CA ILE A 475 -12.35 -13.55 -21.15
C ILE A 475 -13.13 -14.85 -21.05
N ARG A 476 -14.41 -14.79 -20.67
CA ARG A 476 -15.29 -15.94 -20.57
C ARG A 476 -15.46 -16.66 -21.91
N GLN A 477 -15.78 -15.91 -22.97
CA GLN A 477 -15.96 -16.43 -24.32
C GLN A 477 -14.69 -17.09 -24.85
N GLU A 478 -13.52 -16.46 -24.63
CA GLU A 478 -12.27 -17.01 -25.11
C GLU A 478 -11.89 -18.30 -24.37
N LYS A 479 -12.08 -18.37 -23.06
CA LYS A 479 -11.87 -19.60 -22.29
C LYS A 479 -12.76 -20.73 -22.82
N GLU A 480 -14.05 -20.47 -23.05
CA GLU A 480 -14.97 -21.46 -23.61
C GLU A 480 -14.58 -21.90 -25.02
N ARG A 481 -14.12 -20.95 -25.85
CA ARG A 481 -13.64 -21.27 -27.21
C ARG A 481 -12.43 -22.19 -27.18
N LEU A 482 -11.41 -21.85 -26.37
CA LEU A 482 -10.20 -22.64 -26.23
C LEU A 482 -10.47 -24.08 -25.70
N GLU A 483 -11.43 -24.25 -24.80
CA GLU A 483 -11.84 -25.55 -24.29
C GLU A 483 -12.56 -26.38 -25.36
N LYS A 484 -13.30 -25.76 -26.29
CA LYS A 484 -14.09 -26.44 -27.31
C LYS A 484 -13.33 -26.66 -28.61
N THR A 485 -12.33 -25.85 -28.94
CA THR A 485 -11.57 -25.94 -30.18
C THR A 485 -10.56 -27.07 -30.12
N MET A 486 -10.82 -28.14 -30.92
CA MET A 486 -9.98 -29.35 -30.96
C MET A 486 -8.90 -29.23 -32.03
N VAL A 487 -7.70 -29.64 -31.69
CA VAL A 487 -6.53 -29.67 -32.57
C VAL A 487 -6.05 -31.12 -32.71
N GLY A 488 -5.97 -31.59 -33.95
CA GLY A 488 -5.52 -32.94 -34.26
C GLY A 488 -4.00 -33.09 -34.26
N ALA A 489 -3.52 -34.33 -34.08
CA ALA A 489 -2.10 -34.69 -34.11
C ALA A 489 -1.53 -34.75 -35.54
N ASN A 490 -1.75 -33.72 -36.36
CA ASN A 490 -1.23 -33.60 -37.70
C ASN A 490 0.23 -33.10 -37.75
N SER A 491 0.89 -33.19 -38.91
CA SER A 491 2.30 -32.84 -39.07
C SER A 491 2.61 -31.36 -38.71
N SER A 492 1.72 -30.42 -39.01
CA SER A 492 1.92 -29.01 -38.69
C SER A 492 1.87 -28.75 -37.18
N VAL A 493 0.94 -29.36 -36.48
CA VAL A 493 0.83 -29.26 -35.01
C VAL A 493 2.00 -29.94 -34.31
N GLN A 494 2.46 -31.10 -34.82
CA GLN A 494 3.64 -31.76 -34.25
C GLN A 494 4.91 -30.90 -34.44
N ALA A 495 5.07 -30.27 -35.62
CA ALA A 495 6.18 -29.36 -35.88
C ALA A 495 6.14 -28.13 -34.94
N PHE A 496 4.95 -27.53 -34.75
CA PHE A 496 4.74 -26.44 -33.80
C PHE A 496 5.16 -26.86 -32.39
N LEU A 497 4.66 -27.97 -31.87
CA LEU A 497 5.01 -28.44 -30.52
C LEU A 497 6.52 -28.69 -30.37
N LYS A 498 7.15 -29.30 -31.37
CA LYS A 498 8.59 -29.52 -31.38
C LYS A 498 9.38 -28.20 -31.37
N ASN A 499 8.96 -27.21 -32.16
CA ASN A 499 9.60 -25.88 -32.20
C ASN A 499 9.54 -25.16 -30.86
N HIS A 500 8.50 -25.40 -30.07
CA HIS A 500 8.33 -24.85 -28.73
C HIS A 500 8.76 -25.78 -27.59
N ASN A 501 9.59 -26.81 -27.89
CA ASN A 501 10.11 -27.79 -26.92
C ASN A 501 9.01 -28.52 -26.12
N SER A 502 7.86 -28.76 -26.74
CA SER A 502 6.72 -29.41 -26.11
C SER A 502 6.52 -30.85 -26.61
N THR A 503 5.89 -31.67 -25.78
CA THR A 503 5.62 -33.08 -26.08
C THR A 503 4.61 -33.22 -27.22
N GLU A 504 4.88 -34.14 -28.16
CA GLU A 504 3.99 -34.47 -29.27
C GLU A 504 2.62 -34.98 -28.79
N LEU A 505 1.59 -34.73 -29.61
CA LEU A 505 0.24 -35.24 -29.36
C LEU A 505 0.09 -36.68 -29.88
N ARG A 506 -0.62 -37.51 -29.14
CA ARG A 506 -1.04 -38.86 -29.58
C ARG A 506 -2.46 -38.89 -30.13
N THR A 507 -3.30 -37.99 -29.62
CA THR A 507 -4.72 -37.85 -29.99
C THR A 507 -5.05 -36.37 -30.15
N ALA A 508 -6.24 -36.09 -30.72
CA ALA A 508 -6.75 -34.72 -30.72
C ALA A 508 -7.01 -34.22 -29.29
N VAL A 509 -6.62 -32.99 -29.01
CA VAL A 509 -6.80 -32.33 -27.72
C VAL A 509 -7.36 -30.92 -27.93
N SER A 510 -7.91 -30.29 -26.89
CA SER A 510 -8.34 -28.92 -26.98
C SER A 510 -7.15 -27.92 -26.97
N LEU A 511 -7.34 -26.73 -27.53
CA LEU A 511 -6.35 -25.66 -27.43
C LEU A 511 -6.05 -25.32 -25.96
N ALA A 512 -7.03 -25.41 -25.08
CA ALA A 512 -6.85 -25.20 -23.63
C ALA A 512 -5.90 -26.26 -23.03
N GLU A 513 -5.96 -27.54 -23.46
CA GLU A 513 -5.02 -28.56 -22.98
C GLU A 513 -3.59 -28.30 -23.43
N ILE A 514 -3.38 -27.76 -24.63
CA ILE A 514 -2.06 -27.30 -25.08
C ILE A 514 -1.60 -26.12 -24.24
N LEU A 515 -2.47 -25.14 -24.01
CA LEU A 515 -2.14 -23.91 -23.23
C LEU A 515 -1.80 -24.22 -21.76
N ARG A 516 -2.35 -25.28 -21.17
CA ARG A 516 -2.00 -25.73 -19.81
C ARG A 516 -0.55 -26.17 -19.65
N ARG A 517 0.16 -26.44 -20.74
CA ARG A 517 1.58 -26.80 -20.68
C ARG A 517 2.43 -25.57 -20.28
N PRO A 518 3.41 -25.73 -19.39
CA PRO A 518 4.20 -24.60 -18.88
C PRO A 518 4.89 -23.77 -19.97
N GLU A 519 5.41 -24.46 -21.00
CA GLU A 519 6.15 -23.86 -22.12
C GLU A 519 5.26 -23.12 -23.14
N MET A 520 3.94 -23.36 -23.15
CA MET A 520 3.01 -22.74 -24.08
C MET A 520 2.53 -21.40 -23.59
N THR A 521 2.29 -20.47 -24.50
CA THR A 521 1.66 -19.17 -24.25
C THR A 521 0.48 -18.97 -25.20
N TYR A 522 -0.44 -18.07 -24.84
CA TYR A 522 -1.54 -17.71 -25.73
C TYR A 522 -1.04 -17.18 -27.09
N ALA A 523 0.05 -16.42 -27.08
CA ALA A 523 0.65 -15.89 -28.30
C ALA A 523 1.13 -17.00 -29.25
N TYR A 524 1.69 -18.09 -28.73
CA TYR A 524 2.13 -19.23 -29.55
C TYR A 524 0.97 -19.96 -30.18
N LEU A 525 -0.19 -20.05 -29.51
CA LEU A 525 -1.35 -20.75 -30.08
C LEU A 525 -1.83 -20.14 -31.40
N LYS A 526 -1.56 -18.86 -31.66
CA LYS A 526 -1.89 -18.20 -32.95
C LYS A 526 -1.27 -18.91 -34.17
N GLU A 527 -0.19 -19.65 -33.99
CA GLU A 527 0.48 -20.40 -35.08
C GLU A 527 -0.35 -21.61 -35.56
N ILE A 528 -1.17 -22.19 -34.69
CA ILE A 528 -1.98 -23.38 -34.97
C ILE A 528 -3.49 -23.11 -34.93
N ASP A 529 -3.91 -21.97 -34.39
CA ASP A 529 -5.29 -21.54 -34.25
C ASP A 529 -5.64 -20.53 -35.34
N LYS A 530 -6.21 -21.02 -36.45
CA LYS A 530 -6.57 -20.19 -37.61
C LYS A 530 -7.70 -19.20 -37.33
N ASP A 531 -8.53 -19.53 -36.34
CA ASP A 531 -9.70 -18.71 -35.94
C ASP A 531 -9.43 -17.93 -34.67
N CYS A 532 -8.14 -17.69 -34.33
CA CYS A 532 -7.75 -16.93 -33.15
C CYS A 532 -8.28 -15.48 -33.25
N PRO A 533 -9.13 -15.05 -32.31
CA PRO A 533 -9.67 -13.69 -32.34
C PRO A 533 -8.59 -12.65 -32.01
N ASP A 534 -8.76 -11.45 -32.57
CA ASP A 534 -7.93 -10.29 -32.18
C ASP A 534 -8.45 -9.69 -30.88
N LEU A 535 -7.92 -10.17 -29.76
CA LEU A 535 -8.30 -9.74 -28.41
C LEU A 535 -7.31 -8.73 -27.85
N PRO A 536 -7.77 -7.83 -26.99
CA PRO A 536 -6.88 -7.03 -26.15
C PRO A 536 -5.91 -7.92 -25.38
N GLU A 537 -4.68 -7.46 -25.23
CA GLU A 537 -3.60 -8.27 -24.65
C GLU A 537 -3.92 -8.70 -23.20
N ASP A 538 -4.52 -7.82 -22.43
CA ASP A 538 -4.94 -8.08 -21.05
C ASP A 538 -6.09 -9.12 -20.94
N VAL A 539 -6.95 -9.23 -21.96
CA VAL A 539 -7.97 -10.29 -22.07
C VAL A 539 -7.31 -11.63 -22.35
N ALA A 540 -6.37 -11.67 -23.30
CA ALA A 540 -5.63 -12.87 -23.67
C ALA A 540 -4.80 -13.41 -22.49
N GLU A 541 -4.10 -12.52 -21.78
CA GLU A 541 -3.33 -12.85 -20.57
C GLU A 541 -4.22 -13.43 -19.47
N GLN A 542 -5.38 -12.83 -19.21
CA GLN A 542 -6.32 -13.35 -18.21
C GLN A 542 -6.86 -14.74 -18.59
N ALA A 543 -7.21 -14.96 -19.85
CA ALA A 543 -7.65 -16.27 -20.32
C ALA A 543 -6.55 -17.34 -20.16
N GLU A 544 -5.31 -17.00 -20.49
CA GLU A 544 -4.14 -17.88 -20.30
C GLU A 544 -3.96 -18.25 -18.82
N ILE A 545 -3.91 -17.24 -17.92
CA ILE A 545 -3.71 -17.47 -16.48
C ILE A 545 -4.84 -18.34 -15.92
N ASP A 546 -6.08 -18.03 -16.25
CA ASP A 546 -7.24 -18.76 -15.75
C ASP A 546 -7.23 -20.23 -16.19
N ILE A 547 -6.81 -20.54 -17.44
CA ILE A 547 -6.71 -21.90 -17.95
C ILE A 547 -5.55 -22.66 -17.30
N LYS A 548 -4.36 -22.04 -17.23
CA LYS A 548 -3.16 -22.68 -16.65
C LYS A 548 -3.31 -23.00 -15.17
N TYR A 549 -3.92 -22.10 -14.43
CA TYR A 549 -4.02 -22.19 -12.97
C TYR A 549 -5.40 -22.62 -12.47
N ASP A 550 -6.31 -23.07 -13.33
CA ASP A 550 -7.70 -23.43 -13.01
C ASP A 550 -7.82 -24.31 -11.75
N GLY A 551 -7.06 -25.39 -11.65
CA GLY A 551 -7.09 -26.29 -10.50
C GLY A 551 -6.71 -25.62 -9.17
N TYR A 552 -5.72 -24.71 -9.20
CA TYR A 552 -5.29 -23.96 -8.02
C TYR A 552 -6.29 -22.88 -7.66
N ILE A 553 -6.85 -22.18 -8.66
CA ILE A 553 -7.89 -21.16 -8.48
C ILE A 553 -9.12 -21.77 -7.81
N ARG A 554 -9.62 -22.91 -8.32
CA ARG A 554 -10.77 -23.64 -7.73
C ARG A 554 -10.52 -24.06 -6.29
N ARG A 555 -9.29 -24.48 -5.94
CA ARG A 555 -8.93 -24.83 -4.57
C ARG A 555 -8.99 -23.61 -3.65
N GLN A 556 -8.42 -22.47 -4.08
CA GLN A 556 -8.48 -21.22 -3.30
C GLN A 556 -9.92 -20.71 -3.15
N LEU A 557 -10.75 -20.80 -4.19
CA LEU A 557 -12.17 -20.41 -4.11
C LEU A 557 -12.94 -21.21 -3.05
N LYS A 558 -12.68 -22.53 -2.92
CA LYS A 558 -13.27 -23.34 -1.85
C LYS A 558 -12.82 -22.88 -0.46
N GLN A 559 -11.56 -22.50 -0.30
CA GLN A 559 -11.04 -21.95 0.95
C GLN A 559 -11.69 -20.59 1.28
N VAL A 560 -11.87 -19.74 0.28
CA VAL A 560 -12.57 -18.46 0.42
C VAL A 560 -14.02 -18.65 0.86
N GLU A 561 -14.71 -19.65 0.32
CA GLU A 561 -16.09 -19.96 0.74
C GLU A 561 -16.15 -20.35 2.23
N GLN A 562 -15.22 -21.14 2.71
CA GLN A 562 -15.11 -21.49 4.13
C GLN A 562 -14.81 -20.28 5.00
N PHE A 563 -13.86 -19.43 4.55
CA PHE A 563 -13.52 -18.18 5.22
C PHE A 563 -14.76 -17.27 5.34
N ARG A 564 -15.49 -17.05 4.24
CA ARG A 564 -16.71 -16.22 4.25
C ARG A 564 -17.78 -16.71 5.20
N LYS A 565 -17.94 -18.03 5.36
CA LYS A 565 -18.86 -18.60 6.35
C LYS A 565 -18.51 -18.18 7.79
N LEU A 566 -17.23 -18.06 8.12
CA LEU A 566 -16.79 -17.55 9.43
C LEU A 566 -16.99 -16.04 9.56
N GLU A 567 -16.71 -15.27 8.50
CA GLU A 567 -16.93 -13.83 8.48
C GLU A 567 -18.41 -13.43 8.56
N GLN A 568 -19.31 -14.26 8.05
CA GLN A 568 -20.76 -14.05 8.17
C GLN A 568 -21.30 -14.28 9.59
N LYS A 569 -20.57 -15.02 10.43
CA LYS A 569 -20.93 -15.21 11.83
C LYS A 569 -20.61 -13.96 12.64
N ARG A 570 -21.54 -13.01 12.65
CA ARG A 570 -21.39 -11.71 13.32
C ARG A 570 -21.34 -11.86 14.82
N ILE A 571 -20.52 -11.03 15.46
CA ILE A 571 -20.45 -10.83 16.91
C ILE A 571 -21.24 -9.56 17.23
N PRO A 572 -22.24 -9.61 18.13
CA PRO A 572 -22.97 -8.42 18.56
C PRO A 572 -22.04 -7.41 19.25
N GLU A 573 -22.25 -6.11 19.00
CA GLU A 573 -21.43 -5.03 19.58
C GLU A 573 -21.58 -4.95 21.11
N ASP A 574 -22.75 -5.33 21.62
CA ASP A 574 -23.11 -5.35 23.06
C ASP A 574 -22.63 -6.59 23.81
N LEU A 575 -21.85 -7.48 23.14
CA LEU A 575 -21.41 -8.73 23.74
C LEU A 575 -20.42 -8.48 24.88
N ASP A 576 -20.83 -8.89 26.10
CA ASP A 576 -19.95 -8.85 27.26
C ASP A 576 -19.13 -10.15 27.36
N TYR A 577 -17.87 -10.06 26.95
CA TYR A 577 -16.94 -11.19 26.93
C TYR A 577 -16.62 -11.75 28.35
N GLU A 578 -16.79 -10.94 29.43
CA GLU A 578 -16.56 -11.38 30.80
C GLU A 578 -17.63 -12.37 31.29
N LYS A 579 -18.82 -12.29 30.69
CA LYS A 579 -19.92 -13.19 31.03
C LYS A 579 -19.89 -14.52 30.27
N ILE A 580 -18.89 -14.74 29.41
CA ILE A 580 -18.78 -15.99 28.65
C ILE A 580 -18.00 -17.01 29.46
N PRO A 581 -18.66 -18.11 29.96
CA PRO A 581 -17.98 -19.13 30.74
C PRO A 581 -16.88 -19.81 29.95
N SER A 582 -15.77 -20.14 30.59
CA SER A 582 -14.63 -20.87 30.01
C SER A 582 -13.84 -20.11 28.91
N LEU A 583 -14.08 -18.82 28.70
CA LEU A 583 -13.22 -18.01 27.89
C LEU A 583 -11.98 -17.60 28.69
N ARG A 584 -10.78 -17.79 28.13
CA ARG A 584 -9.54 -17.43 28.81
C ARG A 584 -9.43 -15.92 29.04
N LEU A 585 -8.82 -15.52 30.17
CA LEU A 585 -8.67 -14.10 30.54
C LEU A 585 -7.94 -13.28 29.42
N GLU A 586 -6.88 -13.85 28.87
CA GLU A 586 -6.16 -13.24 27.74
C GLU A 586 -7.09 -13.00 26.53
N ALA A 587 -7.89 -14.01 26.16
CA ALA A 587 -8.84 -13.89 25.06
C ALA A 587 -9.92 -12.83 25.36
N VAL A 588 -10.42 -12.76 26.59
CA VAL A 588 -11.36 -11.70 27.02
C VAL A 588 -10.76 -10.32 26.84
N GLN A 589 -9.53 -10.10 27.31
CA GLN A 589 -8.85 -8.82 27.19
C GLN A 589 -8.65 -8.41 25.72
N LYS A 590 -8.16 -9.34 24.89
CA LYS A 590 -7.91 -9.09 23.46
C LYS A 590 -9.20 -8.85 22.68
N LEU A 591 -10.25 -9.62 22.94
CA LEU A 591 -11.56 -9.43 22.30
C LEU A 591 -12.22 -8.10 22.70
N LYS A 592 -12.09 -7.68 23.98
CA LYS A 592 -12.57 -6.36 24.44
C LYS A 592 -11.83 -5.21 23.75
N LEU A 593 -10.51 -5.33 23.58
CA LEU A 593 -9.69 -4.31 22.92
C LEU A 593 -10.04 -4.21 21.44
N CYS A 594 -10.01 -5.35 20.73
CA CYS A 594 -10.17 -5.39 19.28
C CYS A 594 -11.64 -5.25 18.84
N LYS A 595 -12.61 -5.62 19.68
CA LYS A 595 -14.06 -5.62 19.35
C LYS A 595 -14.33 -6.20 17.97
N PRO A 596 -13.99 -7.47 17.71
CA PRO A 596 -14.15 -8.06 16.39
C PRO A 596 -15.63 -8.10 15.98
N ILE A 597 -15.88 -7.81 14.70
CA ILE A 597 -17.24 -7.79 14.15
C ILE A 597 -17.73 -9.18 13.69
N SER A 598 -16.83 -10.16 13.64
CA SER A 598 -17.11 -11.53 13.18
C SER A 598 -16.25 -12.57 13.90
N ILE A 599 -16.69 -13.82 13.86
CA ILE A 599 -15.89 -14.96 14.32
C ILE A 599 -14.62 -15.10 13.47
N GLY A 600 -14.71 -14.85 12.16
CA GLY A 600 -13.54 -14.86 11.28
C GLY A 600 -12.51 -13.83 11.71
N GLN A 601 -12.91 -12.60 12.04
CA GLN A 601 -12.00 -11.58 12.55
C GLN A 601 -11.45 -11.98 13.93
N ALA A 602 -12.27 -12.48 14.85
CA ALA A 602 -11.83 -12.95 16.16
C ALA A 602 -10.74 -14.03 16.06
N SER A 603 -10.80 -14.90 15.05
CA SER A 603 -9.82 -15.98 14.84
C SER A 603 -8.42 -15.50 14.46
N ARG A 604 -8.28 -14.24 14.00
CA ARG A 604 -7.01 -13.65 13.61
C ARG A 604 -6.37 -12.79 14.69
N ILE A 605 -7.08 -12.55 15.79
CA ILE A 605 -6.57 -11.76 16.90
C ILE A 605 -5.50 -12.58 17.65
N SER A 606 -4.32 -11.99 17.81
CA SER A 606 -3.23 -12.58 18.58
C SER A 606 -3.69 -12.82 20.05
N GLY A 607 -3.47 -14.03 20.58
CA GLY A 607 -3.92 -14.40 21.92
C GLY A 607 -5.29 -15.08 21.98
N VAL A 608 -6.07 -15.12 20.88
CA VAL A 608 -7.33 -15.87 20.77
C VAL A 608 -7.05 -17.23 20.12
N SER A 609 -7.28 -18.31 20.86
CA SER A 609 -7.03 -19.67 20.38
C SER A 609 -8.26 -20.30 19.70
N PRO A 610 -8.09 -21.41 18.94
CA PRO A 610 -9.23 -22.17 18.40
C PRO A 610 -10.22 -22.65 19.46
N ALA A 611 -9.75 -22.94 20.70
CA ALA A 611 -10.60 -23.31 21.80
C ALA A 611 -11.49 -22.15 22.26
N ASP A 612 -10.92 -20.92 22.35
CA ASP A 612 -11.70 -19.72 22.70
C ASP A 612 -12.78 -19.44 21.65
N LEU A 613 -12.45 -19.63 20.35
CA LEU A 613 -13.43 -19.47 19.26
C LEU A 613 -14.57 -20.48 19.36
N SER A 614 -14.27 -21.71 19.73
CA SER A 614 -15.30 -22.75 19.94
C SER A 614 -16.24 -22.37 21.07
N VAL A 615 -15.71 -21.89 22.18
CA VAL A 615 -16.50 -21.38 23.32
C VAL A 615 -17.39 -20.22 22.89
N LEU A 616 -16.82 -19.24 22.15
CA LEU A 616 -17.54 -18.08 21.66
C LEU A 616 -18.68 -18.47 20.69
N LEU A 617 -18.41 -19.42 19.78
CA LEU A 617 -19.42 -19.93 18.84
C LEU A 617 -20.60 -20.59 19.58
N VAL A 618 -20.31 -21.47 20.54
CA VAL A 618 -21.35 -22.15 21.33
C VAL A 618 -22.19 -21.13 22.10
N TYR A 619 -21.56 -20.15 22.74
CA TYR A 619 -22.25 -19.10 23.48
C TYR A 619 -23.17 -18.26 22.55
N LEU A 620 -22.70 -17.82 21.38
CA LEU A 620 -23.50 -17.08 20.44
C LEU A 620 -24.69 -17.88 19.90
N GLU A 621 -24.53 -19.19 19.69
CA GLU A 621 -25.64 -20.05 19.29
C GLU A 621 -26.67 -20.23 20.40
N GLN A 622 -26.23 -20.35 21.66
CA GLN A 622 -27.13 -20.42 22.81
C GLN A 622 -27.92 -19.12 22.98
N ARG A 623 -27.26 -17.96 22.90
CA ARG A 623 -27.90 -16.63 22.95
C ARG A 623 -28.99 -16.50 21.89
N LYS A 624 -28.70 -16.85 20.62
CA LYS A 624 -29.67 -16.84 19.53
C LYS A 624 -30.87 -17.75 19.75
N ARG A 625 -30.66 -18.91 20.40
CA ARG A 625 -31.76 -19.83 20.77
C ARG A 625 -32.63 -19.26 21.88
N GLN A 626 -32.04 -18.55 22.84
CA GLN A 626 -32.80 -17.89 23.94
C GLN A 626 -33.62 -16.72 23.41
N GLU A 627 -33.08 -15.89 22.50
CA GLU A 627 -33.77 -14.76 21.85
C GLU A 627 -34.89 -15.20 20.90
N ARG A 628 -34.89 -16.47 20.44
CA ARG A 628 -35.93 -17.06 19.57
C ARG A 628 -37.02 -17.82 20.34
N LYS A 629 -36.89 -17.96 21.66
CA LYS A 629 -37.97 -18.51 22.47
C LYS A 629 -38.96 -17.37 22.78
N PRO A 630 -40.27 -17.56 22.44
CA PRO A 630 -41.31 -16.54 22.66
C PRO A 630 -41.51 -16.25 24.15
#